data_c4176bccec553011f35bdc64a224c271
#
_entry.id   c4176bccec553011f35bdc64a224c271
#
_cell.length_a   1.000
_cell.length_b   1.000
_cell.length_c   1.000
_cell.angle_alpha   90.00
_cell.angle_beta   90.00
_cell.angle_gamma   90.00
#
_symmetry.space_group_name_H-M   'P 1'
#
loop_
_entity.id
_entity.type
_entity.pdbx_description
1 polymer ?
#
loop_
_entity_poly.entity_id
_entity_poly.type
_entity_poly.pdbx_seq_one_letter_code
_entity_poly.pdbx_strand_id
1 'polypeptide(L)'
;VKPSSIKHLIGQRGVLDQLAVALDAAFADGKKFDHALLVGPPGLGKSQTAFVIAQEMASGFHEVLGQSITTPADLNALLLGANERDVVHIDEAHELPKEHQTTLFLALDQRKLTLGGGRTGKSVQSVPLADFSLLLSTTDEYGLLQPLRDRMKLL
;
A
#
# COMPACT_ATOMS: atom_id res chain seq x y z
N VAL A 1 -3.59 10.96 19.82
CA VAL A 1 -2.22 11.24 19.36
C VAL A 1 -1.68 10.00 18.66
N LYS A 2 -1.26 10.17 17.42
CA LYS A 2 -0.65 9.06 16.67
C LYS A 2 0.80 8.85 17.13
N PRO A 3 1.24 7.58 17.25
CA PRO A 3 2.65 7.34 17.55
C PRO A 3 3.53 7.91 16.44
N SER A 4 4.65 8.49 16.82
CA SER A 4 5.59 9.11 15.89
C SER A 4 6.79 8.20 15.57
N SER A 5 6.89 7.06 16.25
CA SER A 5 7.92 6.08 15.95
C SER A 5 7.43 4.68 16.32
N ILE A 6 8.12 3.67 15.81
CA ILE A 6 7.81 2.26 16.08
C ILE A 6 7.80 1.97 17.59
N LYS A 7 8.61 2.69 18.38
CA LYS A 7 8.70 2.51 19.83
C LYS A 7 7.40 2.87 20.56
N HIS A 8 6.54 3.64 19.95
CA HIS A 8 5.29 4.10 20.54
C HIS A 8 4.11 3.17 20.27
N LEU A 9 4.29 2.15 19.44
CA LEU A 9 3.25 1.15 19.18
C LEU A 9 3.19 0.17 20.36
N ILE A 10 1.99 -0.03 20.91
CA ILE A 10 1.78 -0.84 22.11
C ILE A 10 0.96 -2.08 21.77
N GLY A 11 1.29 -3.22 22.39
CA GLY A 11 0.49 -4.43 22.34
C GLY A 11 0.66 -5.29 21.10
N GLN A 12 1.64 -5.00 20.25
CA GLN A 12 1.84 -5.69 18.97
C GLN A 12 3.28 -6.15 18.79
N ARG A 13 3.81 -6.84 19.77
CA ARG A 13 5.24 -7.19 19.79
C ARG A 13 5.71 -7.97 18.57
N GLY A 14 4.93 -8.98 18.12
CA GLY A 14 5.29 -9.75 16.93
C GLY A 14 5.36 -8.89 15.67
N VAL A 15 4.39 -7.99 15.52
CA VAL A 15 4.36 -7.03 14.41
C VAL A 15 5.50 -6.03 14.54
N LEU A 16 5.77 -5.54 15.75
CA LEU A 16 6.88 -4.61 16.00
C LEU A 16 8.23 -5.22 15.64
N ASP A 17 8.45 -6.48 16.00
CA ASP A 17 9.69 -7.17 15.67
C ASP A 17 9.85 -7.32 14.17
N GLN A 18 8.79 -7.70 13.44
CA GLN A 18 8.81 -7.81 11.99
C GLN A 18 9.04 -6.45 11.32
N LEU A 19 8.41 -5.40 11.84
CA LEU A 19 8.61 -4.04 11.34
C LEU A 19 10.05 -3.59 11.53
N ALA A 20 10.63 -3.83 12.69
CA ALA A 20 12.01 -3.46 12.96
C ALA A 20 12.96 -4.12 11.97
N VAL A 21 12.80 -5.42 11.73
CA VAL A 21 13.62 -6.16 10.77
C VAL A 21 13.45 -5.60 9.35
N ALA A 22 12.20 -5.33 8.94
CA ALA A 22 11.91 -4.83 7.59
C ALA A 22 12.46 -3.41 7.40
N LEU A 23 12.35 -2.55 8.41
CA LEU A 23 12.91 -1.20 8.36
C LEU A 23 14.43 -1.23 8.30
N ASP A 24 15.06 -2.06 9.12
CA ASP A 24 16.51 -2.21 9.12
C ASP A 24 17.02 -2.70 7.77
N ALA A 25 16.32 -3.66 7.16
CA ALA A 25 16.68 -4.16 5.84
C ALA A 25 16.56 -3.07 4.77
N ALA A 26 15.49 -2.27 4.81
CA ALA A 26 15.29 -1.17 3.88
C ALA A 26 16.38 -0.11 4.01
N PHE A 27 16.74 0.27 5.25
CA PHE A 27 17.80 1.23 5.49
C PHE A 27 19.16 0.71 5.04
N ALA A 28 19.47 -0.56 5.36
CA ALA A 28 20.75 -1.17 4.99
C ALA A 28 20.95 -1.21 3.47
N ASP A 29 19.87 -1.50 2.72
CA ASP A 29 19.91 -1.57 1.26
C ASP A 29 19.73 -0.21 0.58
N GLY A 30 19.39 0.84 1.33
CA GLY A 30 19.06 2.14 0.78
C GLY A 30 17.80 2.11 -0.09
N LYS A 31 16.92 1.15 0.15
CA LYS A 31 15.71 0.92 -0.64
C LYS A 31 14.46 1.40 0.10
N LYS A 32 13.34 1.44 -0.64
CA LYS A 32 12.03 1.66 -0.04
C LYS A 32 11.65 0.49 0.87
N PHE A 33 10.64 0.71 1.71
CA PHE A 33 10.01 -0.37 2.48
C PHE A 33 9.28 -1.31 1.51
N ASP A 34 9.28 -2.61 1.77
CA ASP A 34 8.58 -3.58 0.92
C ASP A 34 7.06 -3.35 0.94
N HIS A 35 6.38 -3.74 -0.13
CA HIS A 35 4.93 -3.79 -0.12
C HIS A 35 4.48 -4.76 0.98
N ALA A 36 3.53 -4.35 1.80
CA ALA A 36 3.15 -5.14 2.96
C ALA A 36 1.64 -5.18 3.17
N LEU A 37 1.19 -6.28 3.77
CA LEU A 37 -0.20 -6.48 4.15
C LEU A 37 -0.28 -6.58 5.67
N LEU A 38 -1.08 -5.69 6.26
CA LEU A 38 -1.34 -5.66 7.70
C LEU A 38 -2.73 -6.27 7.93
N VAL A 39 -2.77 -7.43 8.58
CA VAL A 39 -4.02 -8.13 8.88
C VAL A 39 -4.28 -8.10 10.37
N GLY A 40 -5.49 -7.79 10.76
CA GLY A 40 -5.87 -7.81 12.16
C GLY A 40 -7.23 -7.17 12.39
N PRO A 41 -7.82 -7.40 13.56
CA PRO A 41 -9.10 -6.79 13.89
C PRO A 41 -8.99 -5.27 13.99
N PRO A 42 -10.15 -4.56 13.90
CA PRO A 42 -10.16 -3.10 14.03
C PRO A 42 -9.58 -2.68 15.38
N GLY A 43 -8.95 -1.51 15.41
CA GLY A 43 -8.45 -0.94 16.65
C GLY A 43 -7.09 -1.44 17.12
N LEU A 44 -6.39 -2.25 16.30
CA LEU A 44 -5.05 -2.73 16.64
C LEU A 44 -3.93 -1.86 16.06
N GLY A 45 -4.24 -0.63 15.67
CA GLY A 45 -3.22 0.34 15.28
C GLY A 45 -2.63 0.14 13.89
N LYS A 46 -3.37 -0.49 12.97
CA LYS A 46 -2.87 -0.70 11.60
C LYS A 46 -2.57 0.63 10.88
N SER A 47 -3.44 1.63 11.03
CA SER A 47 -3.21 2.96 10.46
C SER A 47 -2.02 3.65 11.09
N GLN A 48 -1.87 3.55 12.41
CA GLN A 48 -0.71 4.10 13.10
C GLN A 48 0.57 3.42 12.64
N THR A 49 0.53 2.09 12.44
CA THR A 49 1.66 1.34 11.94
C THR A 49 2.11 1.86 10.58
N ALA A 50 1.18 2.06 9.65
CA ALA A 50 1.49 2.60 8.32
C ALA A 50 2.11 4.00 8.41
N PHE A 51 1.53 4.86 9.25
CA PHE A 51 2.06 6.20 9.46
C PHE A 51 3.48 6.19 10.02
N VAL A 52 3.73 5.30 11.00
CA VAL A 52 5.06 5.18 11.61
C VAL A 52 6.08 4.70 10.60
N ILE A 53 5.72 3.75 9.74
CA ILE A 53 6.61 3.30 8.66
C ILE A 53 7.02 4.48 7.78
N ALA A 54 6.06 5.30 7.36
CA ALA A 54 6.35 6.46 6.53
C ALA A 54 7.27 7.45 7.26
N GLN A 55 7.05 7.68 8.55
CA GLN A 55 7.89 8.57 9.35
C GLN A 55 9.31 8.04 9.51
N GLU A 56 9.46 6.76 9.83
CA GLU A 56 10.78 6.13 9.99
C GLU A 56 11.56 6.15 8.68
N MET A 57 10.87 6.03 7.54
CA MET A 57 11.48 6.10 6.22
C MET A 57 11.67 7.53 5.72
N ALA A 58 11.20 8.54 6.47
CA ALA A 58 11.21 9.95 6.06
C ALA A 58 10.55 10.15 4.70
N SER A 59 9.44 9.47 4.48
CA SER A 59 8.73 9.42 3.20
C SER A 59 7.43 10.21 3.23
N GLY A 60 6.95 10.62 2.06
CA GLY A 60 5.57 11.11 1.93
C GLY A 60 4.58 10.01 2.26
N PHE A 61 3.41 10.40 2.77
CA PHE A 61 2.39 9.46 3.22
C PHE A 61 1.06 9.81 2.56
N HIS A 62 0.47 8.83 1.87
CA HIS A 62 -0.82 8.95 1.20
C HIS A 62 -1.73 7.88 1.76
N GLU A 63 -2.84 8.28 2.39
CA GLU A 63 -3.75 7.33 3.03
C GLU A 63 -5.16 7.49 2.49
N VAL A 64 -5.81 6.37 2.20
CA VAL A 64 -7.17 6.34 1.71
C VAL A 64 -7.88 5.08 2.20
N LEU A 65 -9.21 5.14 2.32
CA LEU A 65 -10.03 3.97 2.59
C LEU A 65 -10.34 3.23 1.28
N GLY A 66 -10.35 1.90 1.33
CA GLY A 66 -10.68 1.10 0.15
C GLY A 66 -12.03 1.44 -0.45
N GLN A 67 -13.05 1.67 0.40
CA GLN A 67 -14.38 2.03 -0.09
C GLN A 67 -14.45 3.42 -0.72
N SER A 68 -13.46 4.27 -0.52
CA SER A 68 -13.41 5.59 -1.15
C SER A 68 -12.89 5.53 -2.59
N ILE A 69 -12.29 4.42 -3.00
CA ILE A 69 -11.83 4.22 -4.36
C ILE A 69 -12.96 3.57 -5.15
N THR A 70 -13.79 4.38 -5.79
CA THR A 70 -15.00 3.90 -6.47
C THR A 70 -14.85 3.84 -7.98
N THR A 71 -13.95 4.64 -8.55
CA THR A 71 -13.73 4.70 -10.00
C THR A 71 -12.28 4.42 -10.35
N PRO A 72 -11.99 4.01 -11.59
CA PRO A 72 -10.60 3.88 -12.03
C PRO A 72 -9.80 5.17 -11.86
N ALA A 73 -10.44 6.32 -12.07
CA ALA A 73 -9.77 7.61 -11.90
C ALA A 73 -9.31 7.85 -10.47
N ASP A 74 -10.08 7.40 -9.47
CA ASP A 74 -9.70 7.53 -8.06
C ASP A 74 -8.41 6.75 -7.77
N LEU A 75 -8.34 5.52 -8.26
CA LEU A 75 -7.16 4.69 -8.08
C LEU A 75 -5.96 5.26 -8.82
N ASN A 76 -6.16 5.68 -10.07
CA ASN A 76 -5.08 6.26 -10.87
C ASN A 76 -4.51 7.52 -10.22
N ALA A 77 -5.37 8.39 -9.69
CA ALA A 77 -4.93 9.61 -9.01
C ALA A 77 -4.08 9.29 -7.78
N LEU A 78 -4.48 8.29 -7.00
CA LEU A 78 -3.72 7.86 -5.83
C LEU A 78 -2.32 7.38 -6.22
N LEU A 79 -2.23 6.51 -7.21
CA LEU A 79 -0.95 5.91 -7.60
C LEU A 79 -0.04 6.91 -8.31
N LEU A 80 -0.59 7.77 -9.16
CA LEU A 80 0.19 8.79 -9.88
C LEU A 80 0.66 9.91 -8.96
N GLY A 81 -0.03 10.13 -7.84
CA GLY A 81 0.34 11.15 -6.87
C GLY A 81 1.50 10.76 -5.96
N ALA A 82 1.90 9.49 -5.96
CA ALA A 82 2.98 9.02 -5.11
C ALA A 82 4.35 9.25 -5.77
N ASN A 83 5.30 9.71 -4.98
CA ASN A 83 6.69 9.90 -5.41
C ASN A 83 7.54 8.70 -4.99
N GLU A 84 8.80 8.69 -5.44
CA GLU A 84 9.75 7.65 -5.06
C GLU A 84 9.83 7.49 -3.54
N ARG A 85 9.75 6.26 -3.07
CA ARG A 85 9.84 5.88 -1.65
C ARG A 85 8.68 6.35 -0.78
N ASP A 86 7.69 7.01 -1.35
CA ASP A 86 6.48 7.36 -0.60
C ASP A 86 5.78 6.09 -0.12
N VAL A 87 4.98 6.23 0.93
CA VAL A 87 4.14 5.16 1.43
C VAL A 87 2.70 5.46 1.03
N VAL A 88 2.08 4.53 0.34
CA VAL A 88 0.66 4.59 -0.02
C VAL A 88 -0.06 3.55 0.83
N HIS A 89 -0.95 4.00 1.70
CA HIS A 89 -1.71 3.13 2.59
C HIS A 89 -3.17 3.09 2.17
N ILE A 90 -3.68 1.90 1.89
CA ILE A 90 -5.10 1.68 1.63
C ILE A 90 -5.65 0.88 2.81
N ASP A 91 -6.47 1.54 3.64
CA ASP A 91 -7.11 0.93 4.78
C ASP A 91 -8.42 0.27 4.34
N GLU A 92 -8.81 -0.81 5.01
CA GLU A 92 -9.98 -1.60 4.63
C GLU A 92 -9.88 -2.04 3.17
N ALA A 93 -8.72 -2.56 2.78
CA ALA A 93 -8.41 -2.87 1.38
C ALA A 93 -9.33 -3.93 0.78
N HIS A 94 -9.95 -4.78 1.61
CA HIS A 94 -10.92 -5.77 1.14
C HIS A 94 -12.19 -5.12 0.55
N GLU A 95 -12.42 -3.82 0.85
CA GLU A 95 -13.54 -3.07 0.26
C GLU A 95 -13.27 -2.60 -1.17
N LEU A 96 -12.03 -2.76 -1.66
CA LEU A 96 -11.74 -2.46 -3.07
C LEU A 96 -12.50 -3.42 -3.98
N PRO A 97 -13.20 -2.91 -5.01
CA PRO A 97 -13.76 -3.78 -6.04
C PRO A 97 -12.67 -4.66 -6.65
N LYS A 98 -13.03 -5.88 -7.04
CA LYS A 98 -12.07 -6.85 -7.57
C LYS A 98 -11.32 -6.34 -8.80
N GLU A 99 -11.99 -5.58 -9.66
CA GLU A 99 -11.35 -4.99 -10.84
C GLU A 99 -10.25 -3.98 -10.45
N HIS A 100 -10.46 -3.24 -9.35
CA HIS A 100 -9.45 -2.29 -8.86
C HIS A 100 -8.30 -3.02 -8.19
N GLN A 101 -8.56 -4.14 -7.54
CA GLN A 101 -7.49 -5.00 -7.00
C GLN A 101 -6.61 -5.54 -8.11
N THR A 102 -7.20 -5.96 -9.22
CA THR A 102 -6.46 -6.44 -10.40
C THR A 102 -5.61 -5.32 -11.00
N THR A 103 -6.18 -4.14 -11.17
CA THR A 103 -5.44 -2.98 -11.66
C THR A 103 -4.27 -2.65 -10.75
N LEU A 104 -4.48 -2.70 -9.45
CA LEU A 104 -3.45 -2.43 -8.46
C LEU A 104 -2.31 -3.47 -8.55
N PHE A 105 -2.65 -4.75 -8.64
CA PHE A 105 -1.67 -5.80 -8.83
C PHE A 105 -0.82 -5.57 -10.08
N LEU A 106 -1.48 -5.30 -11.22
CA LEU A 106 -0.77 -5.07 -12.48
C LEU A 106 0.13 -3.83 -12.40
N ALA A 107 -0.35 -2.77 -11.73
CA ALA A 107 0.44 -1.56 -11.55
C ALA A 107 1.71 -1.83 -10.75
N LEU A 108 1.62 -2.62 -9.69
CA LEU A 108 2.79 -2.99 -8.89
C LEU A 108 3.75 -3.89 -9.67
N ASP A 109 3.18 -4.86 -10.38
CA ASP A 109 3.97 -5.84 -11.12
C ASP A 109 4.75 -5.20 -12.27
N GLN A 110 4.09 -4.31 -13.01
CA GLN A 110 4.66 -3.66 -14.19
C GLN A 110 5.28 -2.29 -13.90
N ARG A 111 5.03 -1.74 -12.74
CA ARG A 111 5.43 -0.39 -12.31
C ARG A 111 4.98 0.68 -13.30
N LYS A 112 3.79 0.51 -13.83
CA LYS A 112 3.16 1.46 -14.73
C LYS A 112 1.66 1.33 -14.70
N LEU A 113 0.96 2.40 -15.11
CA LEU A 113 -0.47 2.38 -15.34
C LEU A 113 -0.73 2.37 -16.83
N THR A 114 -1.73 1.60 -17.24
CA THR A 114 -2.21 1.60 -18.61
C THR A 114 -3.50 2.42 -18.64
N LEU A 115 -3.50 3.50 -19.42
CA LEU A 115 -4.62 4.43 -19.53
C LEU A 115 -5.19 4.39 -20.94
N GLY A 116 -6.52 4.55 -21.06
CA GLY A 116 -7.21 4.55 -22.34
C GLY A 116 -7.48 3.15 -22.86
N GLY A 117 -7.70 3.01 -24.17
CA GLY A 117 -7.94 1.72 -24.80
C GLY A 117 -9.35 1.19 -24.61
N GLY A 118 -10.32 2.05 -24.33
CA GLY A 118 -11.70 1.65 -24.19
C GLY A 118 -12.40 1.44 -25.53
N ARG A 119 -13.73 1.32 -25.49
CA ARG A 119 -14.59 1.05 -26.66
C ARG A 119 -14.49 2.09 -27.77
N THR A 120 -13.90 3.24 -27.50
CA THR A 120 -13.79 4.35 -28.45
C THR A 120 -12.59 4.25 -29.39
N GLY A 121 -11.81 3.18 -29.28
CA GLY A 121 -10.62 2.99 -30.13
C GLY A 121 -9.48 3.96 -29.83
N LYS A 122 -9.49 4.63 -28.70
CA LYS A 122 -8.39 5.49 -28.29
C LYS A 122 -7.14 4.65 -28.04
N SER A 123 -5.98 5.18 -28.40
CA SER A 123 -4.72 4.49 -28.16
C SER A 123 -4.47 4.30 -26.67
N VAL A 124 -3.95 3.14 -26.34
CA VAL A 124 -3.54 2.80 -24.97
C VAL A 124 -2.24 3.54 -24.66
N GLN A 125 -2.19 4.21 -23.51
CA GLN A 125 -1.00 4.88 -23.03
C GLN A 125 -0.51 4.21 -21.78
N SER A 126 0.81 4.01 -21.67
CA SER A 126 1.45 3.54 -20.46
C SER A 126 2.14 4.70 -19.77
N VAL A 127 1.84 4.88 -18.48
CA VAL A 127 2.46 5.93 -17.66
C VAL A 127 3.28 5.24 -16.57
N PRO A 128 4.60 5.50 -16.50
CA PRO A 128 5.41 4.88 -15.47
C PRO A 128 5.01 5.40 -14.09
N LEU A 129 5.10 4.52 -13.09
CA LEU A 129 4.85 4.85 -11.69
C LEU A 129 6.17 4.97 -10.95
N ALA A 130 6.20 5.90 -9.99
CA ALA A 130 7.31 5.98 -9.04
C ALA A 130 7.41 4.69 -8.23
N ASP A 131 8.58 4.41 -7.68
CA ASP A 131 8.79 3.22 -6.86
C ASP A 131 8.43 3.50 -5.41
N PHE A 132 7.12 3.52 -5.15
CA PHE A 132 6.56 3.72 -3.80
C PHE A 132 6.36 2.38 -3.10
N SER A 133 6.07 2.44 -1.80
CA SER A 133 5.68 1.27 -1.00
C SER A 133 4.18 1.26 -0.84
N LEU A 134 3.54 0.13 -1.16
CA LEU A 134 2.12 -0.04 -0.92
C LEU A 134 1.90 -0.81 0.37
N LEU A 135 1.12 -0.23 1.28
CA LEU A 135 0.69 -0.89 2.50
C LEU A 135 -0.82 -1.07 2.43
N LEU A 136 -1.28 -2.30 2.54
CA LEU A 136 -2.70 -2.62 2.61
C LEU A 136 -3.03 -3.05 4.02
N SER A 137 -4.12 -2.54 4.57
CA SER A 137 -4.64 -2.97 5.87
C SER A 137 -6.00 -3.59 5.67
N THR A 138 -6.27 -4.70 6.32
CA THR A 138 -7.55 -5.38 6.21
C THR A 138 -7.87 -6.15 7.47
N THR A 139 -9.16 -6.31 7.74
CA THR A 139 -9.67 -7.26 8.74
C THR A 139 -9.97 -8.61 8.10
N ASP A 140 -9.95 -8.70 6.77
CA ASP A 140 -10.29 -9.91 6.01
C ASP A 140 -9.33 -10.07 4.83
N GLU A 141 -8.22 -10.79 5.04
CA GLU A 141 -7.24 -10.99 3.98
C GLU A 141 -7.80 -11.78 2.79
N TYR A 142 -8.79 -12.63 3.02
CA TYR A 142 -9.40 -13.42 1.95
C TYR A 142 -10.37 -12.61 1.09
N GLY A 143 -10.68 -11.39 1.49
CA GLY A 143 -11.35 -10.41 0.64
C GLY A 143 -10.44 -9.80 -0.42
N LEU A 144 -9.14 -10.10 -0.38
CA LEU A 144 -8.17 -9.68 -1.38
C LEU A 144 -7.89 -10.82 -2.35
N LEU A 145 -7.70 -10.47 -3.62
CA LEU A 145 -7.33 -11.44 -4.64
C LEU A 145 -5.96 -12.05 -4.34
N GLN A 146 -5.82 -13.34 -4.62
CA GLN A 146 -4.59 -14.09 -4.35
C GLN A 146 -3.35 -13.45 -4.99
N PRO A 147 -3.37 -13.05 -6.29
CA PRO A 147 -2.19 -12.44 -6.89
C PRO A 147 -1.74 -11.18 -6.15
N LEU A 148 -2.68 -10.38 -5.67
CA LEU A 148 -2.35 -9.16 -4.92
C LEU A 148 -1.78 -9.53 -3.55
N ARG A 149 -2.36 -10.50 -2.84
CA ARG A 149 -1.84 -10.96 -1.55
C ARG A 149 -0.41 -11.50 -1.68
N ASP A 150 -0.16 -12.25 -2.74
CA ASP A 150 1.16 -12.88 -2.95
C ASP A 150 2.25 -11.84 -3.22
N ARG A 151 1.86 -10.65 -3.65
CA ARG A 151 2.77 -9.54 -3.90
C ARG A 151 3.17 -8.81 -2.62
N MET A 152 2.47 -9.07 -1.51
CA MET A 152 2.64 -8.37 -0.24
C MET A 152 3.42 -9.21 0.76
N LYS A 153 4.26 -8.55 1.54
CA LYS A 153 4.88 -9.17 2.70
C LYS A 153 3.86 -9.12 3.85
N LEU A 154 3.54 -10.27 4.41
CA LEU A 154 2.58 -10.32 5.52
C LEU A 154 3.25 -9.86 6.81
N LEU A 155 2.60 -8.94 7.48
CA LEU A 155 3.04 -8.42 8.78
C LEU A 155 2.00 -8.68 9.87
#